data_23ed1f18608e6935996945ec84f4fd09
#
_entry.id   23ed1f18608e6935996945ec84f4fd09
#
_cell.length_a   1.000
_cell.length_b   1.000
_cell.length_c   1.000
_cell.angle_alpha   90.00
_cell.angle_beta   90.00
_cell.angle_gamma   90.00
#
_symmetry.space_group_name_H-M   'P 1'
#
loop_
_entity.id
_entity.type
_entity.pdbx_description
1 polymer ?
#
loop_
_entity_poly.entity_id
_entity_poly.type
_entity_poly.pdbx_seq_one_letter_code
_entity_poly.pdbx_strand_id
1 'polypeptide(L)'
;MKLLTNLAFVTLSVIGLSILGCNPKVTQNQEPIVKTTHGVISGSIDDGIYTFKGVPYAQAERFMPPQNPNAWEGIRECVAYGPVAKQIVSWIDESLMDEKELFSLNVWTPALADGKKRPVMLWLHGGGFHVGSSSDPMTDGKALAQKGDVVMVSVNHRLNILGFLDLSACGSKYEQSANVGMLDVVKALEWVRNNIEHFGGDPANVTIFGESGGGGKVGTLMCMPAANGLFHKAIIQSGTLINVMTKEKSAALGLAVLDELGITPEEVEKLNTIPYHDLVKAGNEAIFKINGPRAPGSPTMFGFAPSADGEVLLQQPFSPGFASVSNDIPLMMGTTLNELMPTAYAEKDLTLEQAKARLEKIYGGKTDTYIELYANAYPDFTPQDLLSIDTVFRPFTIRTADARVEESSAPFYVYFLAWKSTVEESTKGSFHGLDIPLAFNNVDLKPDWTGTSDAAYELADIMSSAWLNFAKTGNPNVEGRLPEWKTYTVENGETMYFDNENRLVFNHDRDLMHFIKPLN
;
A
#
# COMPACT_ATOMS: atom_id res chain seq x y z
N MET A 1 -51.78 65.01 63.99
CA MET A 1 -52.84 65.35 63.05
C MET A 1 -52.57 64.61 61.79
N LYS A 2 -53.44 63.79 61.35
CA LYS A 2 -53.39 62.61 60.46
C LYS A 2 -52.79 62.88 59.09
N LEU A 3 -51.77 62.10 58.71
CA LEU A 3 -51.33 61.93 57.34
C LEU A 3 -51.82 60.57 56.88
N LEU A 4 -52.50 60.52 55.75
CA LEU A 4 -52.93 59.36 55.03
C LEU A 4 -51.85 59.04 53.97
N THR A 5 -51.28 57.86 54.04
CA THR A 5 -50.37 57.34 53.05
C THR A 5 -51.10 56.43 52.07
N ASN A 6 -51.07 56.78 50.78
CA ASN A 6 -51.55 55.97 49.69
C ASN A 6 -50.44 54.99 49.30
N LEU A 7 -50.72 53.69 49.34
CA LEU A 7 -49.89 52.63 48.83
C LEU A 7 -50.30 52.29 47.37
N ALA A 8 -49.43 52.55 46.42
CA ALA A 8 -49.61 52.11 45.05
C ALA A 8 -48.90 50.74 44.87
N PHE A 9 -49.65 49.71 44.50
CA PHE A 9 -49.12 48.40 44.09
C PHE A 9 -48.62 48.51 42.67
N VAL A 10 -47.30 48.26 42.48
CA VAL A 10 -46.68 48.05 41.18
C VAL A 10 -46.49 46.55 41.01
N THR A 11 -47.25 45.95 40.09
CA THR A 11 -47.10 44.57 39.67
C THR A 11 -45.93 44.48 38.69
N LEU A 12 -44.81 43.87 39.11
CA LEU A 12 -43.69 43.55 38.25
C LEU A 12 -43.99 42.21 37.55
N SER A 13 -44.23 42.23 36.25
CA SER A 13 -44.27 41.03 35.40
C SER A 13 -42.83 40.59 35.08
N VAL A 14 -42.39 39.51 35.69
CA VAL A 14 -41.11 38.86 35.35
C VAL A 14 -41.32 38.01 34.11
N ILE A 15 -40.83 38.50 32.96
CA ILE A 15 -40.70 37.70 31.74
C ILE A 15 -39.47 36.81 31.93
N GLY A 16 -39.70 35.54 32.21
CA GLY A 16 -38.65 34.53 32.24
C GLY A 16 -38.12 34.25 30.84
N LEU A 17 -36.94 34.79 30.52
CA LEU A 17 -36.17 34.40 29.34
C LEU A 17 -35.49 33.06 29.66
N SER A 18 -36.07 31.95 29.17
CA SER A 18 -35.41 30.63 29.17
C SER A 18 -34.28 30.66 28.17
N ILE A 19 -33.07 30.94 28.61
CA ILE A 19 -31.85 30.69 27.83
C ILE A 19 -31.66 29.16 27.79
N LEU A 20 -32.08 28.56 26.70
CA LEU A 20 -31.62 27.19 26.33
C LEU A 20 -30.12 27.27 26.09
N GLY A 21 -29.35 27.02 27.14
CA GLY A 21 -27.94 26.79 27.04
C GLY A 21 -27.73 25.50 26.29
N CYS A 22 -27.34 25.57 24.99
CA CYS A 22 -26.62 24.48 24.34
C CYS A 22 -25.32 24.30 25.11
N ASN A 23 -25.32 23.42 26.09
CA ASN A 23 -24.07 22.83 26.57
C ASN A 23 -23.50 22.03 25.39
N PRO A 24 -22.29 22.34 24.87
CA PRO A 24 -21.60 21.40 24.02
C PRO A 24 -21.43 20.15 24.88
N LYS A 25 -21.99 19.03 24.42
CA LYS A 25 -21.64 17.72 24.97
C LYS A 25 -20.11 17.61 24.86
N VAL A 26 -19.42 17.80 25.96
CA VAL A 26 -18.05 17.33 26.13
C VAL A 26 -18.19 15.82 25.98
N THR A 27 -17.86 15.30 24.80
CA THR A 27 -17.66 13.88 24.60
C THR A 27 -16.54 13.49 25.56
N GLN A 28 -16.89 12.86 26.69
CA GLN A 28 -15.88 12.18 27.51
C GLN A 28 -15.19 11.23 26.56
N ASN A 29 -13.88 11.41 26.36
CA ASN A 29 -13.07 10.45 25.62
C ASN A 29 -13.26 9.10 26.31
N GLN A 30 -13.80 8.14 25.58
CA GLN A 30 -13.92 6.77 26.05
C GLN A 30 -12.51 6.25 26.32
N GLU A 31 -12.32 5.44 27.34
CA GLU A 31 -11.02 4.76 27.55
C GLU A 31 -10.66 3.96 26.29
N PRO A 32 -9.38 3.93 25.88
CA PRO A 32 -8.92 3.22 24.68
C PRO A 32 -8.87 1.70 24.94
N ILE A 33 -10.00 1.11 25.30
CA ILE A 33 -10.16 -0.32 25.59
C ILE A 33 -11.18 -0.91 24.63
N VAL A 34 -10.78 -1.98 23.93
CA VAL A 34 -11.60 -2.68 22.95
C VAL A 34 -11.59 -4.17 23.22
N LYS A 35 -12.76 -4.80 23.13
CA LYS A 35 -12.90 -6.25 23.15
C LYS A 35 -12.81 -6.78 21.73
N THR A 36 -11.81 -7.60 21.47
CA THR A 36 -11.68 -8.35 20.21
C THR A 36 -12.23 -9.77 20.36
N THR A 37 -12.28 -10.51 19.26
CA THR A 37 -12.69 -11.94 19.26
C THR A 37 -11.80 -12.84 20.09
N HIS A 38 -10.55 -12.41 20.44
CA HIS A 38 -9.58 -13.24 21.14
C HIS A 38 -9.22 -12.72 22.55
N GLY A 39 -9.62 -11.51 22.90
CA GLY A 39 -9.38 -10.93 24.23
C GLY A 39 -9.58 -9.41 24.23
N VAL A 40 -9.34 -8.80 25.38
CA VAL A 40 -9.44 -7.35 25.54
C VAL A 40 -8.08 -6.71 25.30
N ILE A 41 -8.05 -5.60 24.58
CA ILE A 41 -6.84 -4.81 24.33
C ILE A 41 -7.02 -3.38 24.83
N SER A 42 -5.92 -2.74 25.23
CA SER A 42 -5.85 -1.29 25.47
C SER A 42 -4.89 -0.64 24.49
N GLY A 43 -5.23 0.55 24.03
CA GLY A 43 -4.43 1.40 23.17
C GLY A 43 -4.05 2.70 23.85
N SER A 44 -3.76 3.71 23.05
CA SER A 44 -3.48 5.09 23.45
C SER A 44 -4.39 6.06 22.71
N ILE A 45 -4.42 7.32 23.17
CA ILE A 45 -5.08 8.42 22.48
C ILE A 45 -4.03 9.50 22.22
N ASP A 46 -3.93 9.93 20.97
CA ASP A 46 -3.04 11.00 20.54
C ASP A 46 -3.81 11.97 19.64
N ASP A 47 -3.89 13.26 20.04
CA ASP A 47 -4.68 14.30 19.37
C ASP A 47 -6.14 13.90 19.04
N GLY A 48 -6.77 13.14 19.94
CA GLY A 48 -8.14 12.66 19.76
C GLY A 48 -8.28 11.41 18.88
N ILE A 49 -7.19 10.84 18.36
CA ILE A 49 -7.18 9.60 17.60
C ILE A 49 -6.81 8.43 18.54
N TYR A 50 -7.68 7.44 18.58
CA TYR A 50 -7.44 6.18 19.26
C TYR A 50 -6.48 5.35 18.43
N THR A 51 -5.39 4.90 19.06
CA THR A 51 -4.31 4.17 18.40
C THR A 51 -4.04 2.86 19.13
N PHE A 52 -4.10 1.75 18.38
CA PHE A 52 -3.76 0.41 18.86
C PHE A 52 -2.64 -0.14 18.00
N LYS A 53 -1.48 -0.40 18.57
CA LYS A 53 -0.28 -0.88 17.87
C LYS A 53 0.10 -2.28 18.35
N GLY A 54 0.56 -3.13 17.42
CA GLY A 54 0.96 -4.50 17.78
C GLY A 54 -0.21 -5.41 18.18
N VAL A 55 -1.40 -5.20 17.60
CA VAL A 55 -2.59 -6.03 17.87
C VAL A 55 -2.43 -7.39 17.20
N PRO A 56 -2.41 -8.52 17.93
CA PRO A 56 -2.24 -9.84 17.33
C PRO A 56 -3.47 -10.24 16.51
N TYR A 57 -3.24 -10.67 15.27
CA TYR A 57 -4.31 -11.14 14.38
C TYR A 57 -4.19 -12.62 14.01
N ALA A 58 -2.98 -13.19 14.14
CA ALA A 58 -2.70 -14.59 13.81
C ALA A 58 -1.54 -15.15 14.65
N GLN A 59 -1.28 -16.45 14.47
CA GLN A 59 -0.08 -17.18 14.82
C GLN A 59 0.18 -18.24 13.76
N ALA A 60 1.43 -18.62 13.53
CA ALA A 60 1.78 -19.71 12.62
C ALA A 60 3.12 -20.36 12.99
N GLU A 61 3.26 -21.64 12.65
CA GLU A 61 4.57 -22.29 12.53
C GLU A 61 5.19 -21.95 11.16
N ARG A 62 6.52 -22.14 11.04
CA ARG A 62 7.22 -21.93 9.76
C ARG A 62 6.53 -22.69 8.63
N PHE A 63 6.35 -22.03 7.49
CA PHE A 63 5.81 -22.58 6.23
C PHE A 63 4.37 -23.11 6.31
N MET A 64 3.71 -22.95 7.46
CA MET A 64 2.33 -23.38 7.66
C MET A 64 1.36 -22.21 7.51
N PRO A 65 0.12 -22.47 7.05
CA PRO A 65 -0.93 -21.46 7.00
C PRO A 65 -1.18 -20.82 8.36
N PRO A 66 -1.54 -19.52 8.42
CA PRO A 66 -1.83 -18.84 9.67
C PRO A 66 -3.12 -19.35 10.31
N GLN A 67 -3.13 -19.33 11.63
CA GLN A 67 -4.26 -19.69 12.47
C GLN A 67 -4.67 -18.49 13.34
N ASN A 68 -5.84 -18.56 13.96
CA ASN A 68 -6.25 -17.57 14.95
C ASN A 68 -5.22 -17.51 16.10
N PRO A 69 -4.95 -16.32 16.66
CA PRO A 69 -4.12 -16.22 17.83
C PRO A 69 -4.80 -16.94 19.02
N ASN A 70 -4.00 -17.37 19.99
CA ASN A 70 -4.54 -17.89 21.23
C ASN A 70 -5.33 -16.78 21.94
N ALA A 71 -6.49 -17.13 22.51
CA ALA A 71 -7.23 -16.22 23.37
C ALA A 71 -6.44 -15.92 24.65
N TRP A 72 -6.59 -14.71 25.17
CA TRP A 72 -5.94 -14.29 26.42
C TRP A 72 -6.96 -13.75 27.43
N GLU A 73 -6.60 -13.87 28.69
CA GLU A 73 -7.34 -13.26 29.79
C GLU A 73 -6.73 -11.89 30.16
N GLY A 74 -7.54 -11.04 30.77
CA GLY A 74 -7.12 -9.69 31.16
C GLY A 74 -7.06 -8.73 29.98
N ILE A 75 -6.32 -7.62 30.16
CA ILE A 75 -6.15 -6.56 29.16
C ILE A 75 -4.72 -6.65 28.63
N ARG A 76 -4.58 -6.82 27.31
CA ARG A 76 -3.29 -6.77 26.61
C ARG A 76 -3.01 -5.34 26.17
N GLU A 77 -1.86 -4.80 26.54
CA GLU A 77 -1.43 -3.47 26.09
C GLU A 77 -0.99 -3.53 24.61
N CYS A 78 -1.59 -2.67 23.79
CA CYS A 78 -1.30 -2.49 22.37
C CYS A 78 -0.93 -1.03 22.09
N VAL A 79 0.12 -0.54 22.76
CA VAL A 79 0.59 0.85 22.70
C VAL A 79 1.90 1.03 21.92
N ALA A 80 2.56 -0.06 21.55
CA ALA A 80 3.80 -0.08 20.77
C ALA A 80 3.65 -1.00 19.56
N TYR A 81 4.40 -0.70 18.49
CA TYR A 81 4.45 -1.56 17.31
C TYR A 81 4.93 -2.96 17.69
N GLY A 82 4.30 -3.99 17.14
CA GLY A 82 4.76 -5.36 17.27
C GLY A 82 6.05 -5.62 16.49
N PRO A 83 6.70 -6.77 16.73
CA PRO A 83 7.85 -7.19 15.95
C PRO A 83 7.53 -7.28 14.45
N VAL A 84 8.55 -7.09 13.64
CA VAL A 84 8.47 -7.21 12.18
C VAL A 84 9.01 -8.56 11.70
N ALA A 85 8.69 -8.93 10.47
CA ALA A 85 9.20 -10.16 9.87
C ALA A 85 10.72 -10.16 9.78
N LYS A 86 11.35 -11.33 9.97
CA LYS A 86 12.78 -11.52 9.75
C LYS A 86 13.15 -11.15 8.31
N GLN A 87 14.13 -10.29 8.16
CA GLN A 87 14.62 -9.77 6.89
C GLN A 87 16.08 -9.31 7.02
N ILE A 88 16.80 -9.18 5.90
CA ILE A 88 18.19 -8.70 5.91
C ILE A 88 18.22 -7.29 5.31
N VAL A 89 18.15 -6.29 6.16
CA VAL A 89 18.20 -4.86 5.81
C VAL A 89 19.01 -4.10 6.85
N SER A 90 19.55 -2.94 6.49
CA SER A 90 20.36 -2.10 7.40
C SER A 90 19.56 -1.04 8.14
N TRP A 91 18.31 -0.79 7.77
CA TRP A 91 17.47 0.28 8.33
C TRP A 91 16.44 -0.19 9.36
N ILE A 92 16.36 -1.49 9.65
CA ILE A 92 15.56 -2.05 10.73
C ILE A 92 16.49 -2.83 11.66
N ASP A 93 16.46 -2.52 12.95
CA ASP A 93 17.23 -3.25 13.95
C ASP A 93 16.74 -4.70 14.05
N GLU A 94 17.67 -5.65 14.02
CA GLU A 94 17.36 -7.09 14.08
C GLU A 94 16.63 -7.49 15.38
N SER A 95 16.85 -6.75 16.48
CA SER A 95 16.16 -6.96 17.75
C SER A 95 14.65 -6.69 17.69
N LEU A 96 14.19 -5.95 16.67
CA LEU A 96 12.78 -5.70 16.41
C LEU A 96 12.13 -6.78 15.54
N MET A 97 12.88 -7.80 15.11
CA MET A 97 12.40 -8.83 14.18
C MET A 97 12.12 -10.13 14.93
N ASP A 98 10.96 -10.72 14.69
CA ASP A 98 10.57 -12.01 15.27
C ASP A 98 9.78 -12.85 14.26
N GLU A 99 9.89 -14.19 14.34
CA GLU A 99 9.19 -15.10 13.45
C GLU A 99 7.83 -15.55 14.00
N LYS A 100 7.59 -15.42 15.29
CA LYS A 100 6.37 -15.90 15.97
C LYS A 100 5.44 -14.77 16.36
N GLU A 101 6.00 -13.63 16.78
CA GLU A 101 5.23 -12.48 17.27
C GLU A 101 4.98 -11.41 16.19
N LEU A 102 5.46 -11.63 14.94
CA LEU A 102 5.30 -10.69 13.83
C LEU A 102 3.83 -10.49 13.39
N PHE A 103 2.94 -11.45 13.69
CA PHE A 103 1.55 -11.45 13.20
C PHE A 103 0.70 -10.40 13.89
N SER A 104 1.06 -9.15 13.70
CA SER A 104 0.41 -8.00 14.32
C SER A 104 -0.05 -6.97 13.29
N LEU A 105 -1.09 -6.24 13.64
CA LEU A 105 -1.61 -5.09 12.89
C LEU A 105 -1.72 -3.88 13.80
N ASN A 106 -1.86 -2.71 13.18
CA ASN A 106 -2.06 -1.44 13.89
C ASN A 106 -3.38 -0.83 13.42
N VAL A 107 -4.07 -0.14 14.33
CA VAL A 107 -5.36 0.50 14.06
C VAL A 107 -5.34 1.95 14.56
N TRP A 108 -5.76 2.90 13.72
CA TRP A 108 -6.01 4.30 14.08
C TRP A 108 -7.47 4.63 13.78
N THR A 109 -8.18 5.21 14.73
CA THR A 109 -9.60 5.55 14.57
C THR A 109 -9.99 6.82 15.34
N PRO A 110 -10.87 7.66 14.80
CA PRO A 110 -11.36 8.87 15.48
C PRO A 110 -12.25 8.59 16.70
N ALA A 111 -12.91 7.44 16.75
CA ALA A 111 -13.79 7.07 17.86
C ALA A 111 -14.05 5.57 17.92
N LEU A 112 -14.33 5.07 19.11
CA LEU A 112 -14.69 3.68 19.37
C LEU A 112 -16.21 3.56 19.49
N ALA A 113 -16.80 2.57 18.82
CA ALA A 113 -18.20 2.13 18.99
C ALA A 113 -19.23 3.28 19.09
N ASP A 114 -19.04 4.37 18.36
CA ASP A 114 -19.91 5.56 18.36
C ASP A 114 -21.16 5.41 17.47
N GLY A 115 -21.36 4.21 16.90
CA GLY A 115 -22.47 3.88 16.01
C GLY A 115 -22.27 4.31 14.56
N LYS A 116 -21.15 4.99 14.22
CA LYS A 116 -20.78 5.26 12.84
C LYS A 116 -20.19 4.00 12.21
N LYS A 117 -20.34 3.91 10.89
CA LYS A 117 -19.73 2.88 10.04
C LYS A 117 -18.70 3.56 9.13
N ARG A 118 -17.48 3.76 9.66
CA ARG A 118 -16.41 4.43 8.92
C ARG A 118 -15.83 3.50 7.86
N PRO A 119 -15.48 4.02 6.67
CA PRO A 119 -14.65 3.28 5.73
C PRO A 119 -13.36 2.83 6.41
N VAL A 120 -12.91 1.63 6.06
CA VAL A 120 -11.63 1.05 6.53
C VAL A 120 -10.63 1.11 5.40
N MET A 121 -9.42 1.59 5.66
CA MET A 121 -8.32 1.58 4.73
C MET A 121 -7.20 0.70 5.30
N LEU A 122 -6.88 -0.40 4.61
CA LEU A 122 -5.85 -1.35 5.03
C LEU A 122 -4.61 -1.20 4.15
N TRP A 123 -3.52 -0.77 4.76
CA TRP A 123 -2.23 -0.56 4.11
C TRP A 123 -1.37 -1.82 4.07
N LEU A 124 -0.81 -2.09 2.90
CA LEU A 124 0.19 -3.12 2.64
C LEU A 124 1.52 -2.45 2.25
N HIS A 125 2.53 -2.63 3.08
CA HIS A 125 3.84 -2.01 2.89
C HIS A 125 4.56 -2.49 1.63
N GLY A 126 5.46 -1.65 1.09
CA GLY A 126 6.35 -1.94 -0.03
C GLY A 126 7.48 -2.91 0.30
N GLY A 127 8.53 -2.87 -0.51
CA GLY A 127 9.70 -3.74 -0.37
C GLY A 127 9.58 -5.09 -1.06
N GLY A 128 8.80 -5.18 -2.12
CA GLY A 128 8.50 -6.43 -2.82
C GLY A 128 7.73 -7.39 -1.91
N PHE A 129 8.10 -8.65 -1.96
CA PHE A 129 7.68 -9.68 -1.01
C PHE A 129 8.81 -10.03 -0.03
N HIS A 130 9.87 -9.19 0.03
CA HIS A 130 11.12 -9.55 0.69
C HIS A 130 11.39 -8.79 1.98
N VAL A 131 11.04 -7.50 2.02
CA VAL A 131 11.38 -6.58 3.11
C VAL A 131 10.23 -5.61 3.40
N GLY A 132 10.38 -4.82 4.46
CA GLY A 132 9.41 -3.79 4.86
C GLY A 132 8.69 -4.11 6.16
N SER A 133 7.87 -3.18 6.62
CA SER A 133 7.08 -3.32 7.85
C SER A 133 5.89 -2.38 7.89
N SER A 134 4.95 -2.66 8.78
CA SER A 134 3.81 -1.80 9.09
C SER A 134 4.12 -0.68 10.09
N SER A 135 5.38 -0.53 10.48
CA SER A 135 5.84 0.43 11.49
C SER A 135 6.65 1.59 10.92
N ASP A 136 6.68 1.75 9.59
CA ASP A 136 7.35 2.89 8.95
C ASP A 136 6.61 4.19 9.30
N PRO A 137 7.30 5.22 9.85
CA PRO A 137 6.68 6.48 10.23
C PRO A 137 5.92 7.18 9.09
N MET A 138 6.40 7.09 7.83
CA MET A 138 5.72 7.75 6.71
C MET A 138 4.33 7.16 6.41
N THR A 139 4.03 5.98 6.93
CA THR A 139 2.74 5.29 6.79
C THR A 139 1.93 5.25 8.09
N ASP A 140 2.26 6.13 9.07
CA ASP A 140 1.42 6.31 10.26
C ASP A 140 0.01 6.75 9.85
N GLY A 141 -1.00 6.03 10.31
CA GLY A 141 -2.39 6.21 9.88
C GLY A 141 -3.14 7.38 10.53
N LYS A 142 -2.52 8.07 11.52
CA LYS A 142 -3.17 9.12 12.31
C LYS A 142 -3.74 10.24 11.46
N ALA A 143 -2.93 10.79 10.53
CA ALA A 143 -3.35 11.92 9.71
C ALA A 143 -4.54 11.57 8.81
N LEU A 144 -4.55 10.40 8.17
CA LEU A 144 -5.68 9.94 7.36
C LEU A 144 -6.93 9.68 8.21
N ALA A 145 -6.77 9.03 9.37
CA ALA A 145 -7.89 8.75 10.27
C ALA A 145 -8.55 10.05 10.73
N GLN A 146 -7.75 11.04 11.11
CA GLN A 146 -8.23 12.35 11.56
C GLN A 146 -8.90 13.13 10.43
N LYS A 147 -8.23 13.25 9.27
CA LYS A 147 -8.72 14.02 8.12
C LYS A 147 -9.96 13.41 7.49
N GLY A 148 -9.98 12.09 7.37
CA GLY A 148 -10.99 11.37 6.60
C GLY A 148 -12.20 10.91 7.40
N ASP A 149 -12.18 10.91 8.72
CA ASP A 149 -13.14 10.17 9.57
C ASP A 149 -13.20 8.70 9.10
N VAL A 150 -12.03 8.06 8.94
CA VAL A 150 -11.85 6.66 8.51
C VAL A 150 -11.12 5.85 9.58
N VAL A 151 -11.19 4.52 9.48
CA VAL A 151 -10.35 3.63 10.27
C VAL A 151 -9.17 3.20 9.41
N MET A 152 -7.95 3.52 9.85
CA MET A 152 -6.72 3.07 9.21
C MET A 152 -6.21 1.80 9.87
N VAL A 153 -5.73 0.86 9.04
CA VAL A 153 -5.10 -0.39 9.47
C VAL A 153 -3.80 -0.58 8.70
N SER A 154 -2.72 -1.01 9.36
CA SER A 154 -1.49 -1.48 8.70
C SER A 154 -1.09 -2.85 9.25
N VAL A 155 -0.46 -3.69 8.42
CA VAL A 155 -0.30 -5.13 8.71
C VAL A 155 1.15 -5.56 8.49
N ASN A 156 1.72 -6.29 9.47
CA ASN A 156 2.90 -7.13 9.29
C ASN A 156 2.50 -8.54 8.86
N HIS A 157 3.31 -9.16 8.02
CA HIS A 157 3.11 -10.52 7.53
C HIS A 157 4.45 -11.16 7.21
N ARG A 158 4.51 -12.47 7.03
CA ARG A 158 5.75 -13.17 6.63
C ARG A 158 6.22 -12.71 5.26
N LEU A 159 7.54 -12.62 5.11
CA LEU A 159 8.25 -12.15 3.93
C LEU A 159 9.28 -13.19 3.48
N ASN A 160 9.81 -13.00 2.27
CA ASN A 160 10.93 -13.75 1.70
C ASN A 160 10.78 -15.27 1.83
N ILE A 161 11.85 -15.99 2.12
CA ILE A 161 11.86 -17.45 2.25
C ILE A 161 10.86 -17.97 3.30
N LEU A 162 10.58 -17.20 4.38
CA LEU A 162 9.63 -17.62 5.41
C LEU A 162 8.16 -17.46 4.97
N GLY A 163 7.89 -16.57 4.02
CA GLY A 163 6.55 -16.32 3.49
C GLY A 163 6.23 -17.09 2.21
N PHE A 164 7.26 -17.53 1.46
CA PHE A 164 7.05 -17.94 0.07
C PHE A 164 7.95 -19.12 -0.37
N LEU A 165 8.52 -19.91 0.55
CA LEU A 165 9.22 -21.14 0.20
C LEU A 165 8.22 -22.23 -0.16
N ASP A 166 8.27 -22.71 -1.40
CA ASP A 166 7.40 -23.79 -1.89
C ASP A 166 7.95 -25.15 -1.46
N LEU A 167 7.27 -25.79 -0.54
CA LEU A 167 7.55 -27.13 -0.02
C LEU A 167 6.47 -28.14 -0.42
N SER A 168 5.63 -27.82 -1.43
CA SER A 168 4.53 -28.70 -1.87
C SER A 168 5.02 -30.09 -2.30
N ALA A 169 6.24 -30.20 -2.82
CA ALA A 169 6.87 -31.48 -3.14
C ALA A 169 7.19 -32.36 -1.92
N CYS A 170 7.11 -31.80 -0.68
CA CYS A 170 7.40 -32.53 0.56
C CYS A 170 6.15 -33.16 1.20
N GLY A 171 4.98 -33.04 0.58
CA GLY A 171 3.73 -33.66 1.02
C GLY A 171 2.59 -32.65 1.23
N SER A 172 1.38 -33.18 1.36
CA SER A 172 0.13 -32.38 1.42
C SER A 172 0.07 -31.36 2.55
N LYS A 173 0.78 -31.58 3.64
CA LYS A 173 0.92 -30.62 4.75
C LYS A 173 1.44 -29.27 4.26
N TYR A 174 2.26 -29.23 3.20
CA TYR A 174 2.96 -28.04 2.71
C TYR A 174 2.40 -27.47 1.40
N GLU A 175 1.24 -27.95 0.93
CA GLU A 175 0.64 -27.53 -0.36
C GLU A 175 0.49 -26.00 -0.47
N GLN A 176 0.25 -25.30 0.64
CA GLN A 176 0.06 -23.84 0.65
C GLN A 176 1.32 -23.05 1.01
N SER A 177 2.48 -23.71 1.24
CA SER A 177 3.69 -23.09 1.78
C SER A 177 4.22 -21.95 0.90
N ALA A 178 4.07 -22.04 -0.41
CA ALA A 178 4.47 -21.01 -1.38
C ALA A 178 3.70 -19.67 -1.23
N ASN A 179 2.58 -19.67 -0.52
CA ASN A 179 1.67 -18.54 -0.45
C ASN A 179 1.32 -18.11 0.99
N VAL A 180 2.01 -18.66 2.01
CA VAL A 180 1.63 -18.41 3.42
C VAL A 180 1.79 -16.94 3.81
N GLY A 181 2.72 -16.19 3.22
CA GLY A 181 2.84 -14.74 3.45
C GLY A 181 1.62 -13.95 2.97
N MET A 182 0.96 -14.39 1.89
CA MET A 182 -0.30 -13.79 1.42
C MET A 182 -1.49 -14.31 2.22
N LEU A 183 -1.48 -15.54 2.67
CA LEU A 183 -2.50 -16.08 3.58
C LEU A 183 -2.49 -15.36 4.93
N ASP A 184 -1.32 -14.87 5.40
CA ASP A 184 -1.24 -14.00 6.57
C ASP A 184 -2.06 -12.71 6.37
N VAL A 185 -1.95 -12.08 5.20
CA VAL A 185 -2.73 -10.88 4.87
C VAL A 185 -4.23 -11.20 4.77
N VAL A 186 -4.60 -12.34 4.18
CA VAL A 186 -6.00 -12.81 4.19
C VAL A 186 -6.50 -12.97 5.63
N LYS A 187 -5.68 -13.53 6.52
CA LYS A 187 -6.01 -13.68 7.94
C LYS A 187 -6.18 -12.34 8.66
N ALA A 188 -5.37 -11.35 8.33
CA ALA A 188 -5.55 -9.99 8.84
C ALA A 188 -6.85 -9.35 8.34
N LEU A 189 -7.24 -9.57 7.08
CA LEU A 189 -8.53 -9.13 6.55
C LEU A 189 -9.71 -9.83 7.22
N GLU A 190 -9.60 -11.13 7.54
CA GLU A 190 -10.59 -11.85 8.36
C GLU A 190 -10.70 -11.24 9.76
N TRP A 191 -9.56 -10.86 10.37
CA TRP A 191 -9.56 -10.17 11.65
C TRP A 191 -10.29 -8.82 11.54
N VAL A 192 -10.03 -8.04 10.49
CA VAL A 192 -10.75 -6.77 10.21
C VAL A 192 -12.25 -7.03 10.11
N ARG A 193 -12.69 -7.97 9.30
CA ARG A 193 -14.11 -8.34 9.16
C ARG A 193 -14.77 -8.65 10.51
N ASN A 194 -14.05 -9.33 11.40
CA ASN A 194 -14.62 -9.84 12.65
C ASN A 194 -14.55 -8.83 13.81
N ASN A 195 -13.70 -7.77 13.74
CA ASN A 195 -13.40 -6.91 14.88
C ASN A 195 -13.57 -5.41 14.61
N ILE A 196 -13.51 -4.96 13.35
CA ILE A 196 -13.33 -3.54 13.06
C ILE A 196 -14.54 -2.67 13.45
N GLU A 197 -15.72 -3.26 13.61
CA GLU A 197 -16.91 -2.55 14.12
C GLU A 197 -16.69 -2.00 15.54
N HIS A 198 -15.91 -2.71 16.37
CA HIS A 198 -15.57 -2.24 17.72
C HIS A 198 -14.65 -1.01 17.70
N PHE A 199 -13.99 -0.76 16.58
CA PHE A 199 -13.17 0.41 16.30
C PHE A 199 -13.92 1.48 15.50
N GLY A 200 -15.25 1.34 15.34
CA GLY A 200 -16.11 2.25 14.59
C GLY A 200 -15.99 2.13 13.07
N GLY A 201 -15.35 1.08 12.56
CA GLY A 201 -15.19 0.78 11.14
C GLY A 201 -16.35 -0.02 10.55
N ASP A 202 -16.50 0.01 9.23
CA ASP A 202 -17.46 -0.78 8.46
C ASP A 202 -16.76 -1.97 7.78
N PRO A 203 -16.99 -3.21 8.23
CA PRO A 203 -16.40 -4.38 7.58
C PRO A 203 -16.91 -4.61 6.15
N ALA A 204 -18.02 -3.97 5.74
CA ALA A 204 -18.55 -3.99 4.39
C ALA A 204 -18.02 -2.84 3.51
N ASN A 205 -17.09 -2.01 4.01
CA ASN A 205 -16.49 -0.91 3.26
C ASN A 205 -14.98 -0.84 3.50
N VAL A 206 -14.25 -1.88 3.10
CA VAL A 206 -12.79 -2.02 3.25
C VAL A 206 -12.11 -1.72 1.92
N THR A 207 -11.14 -0.81 1.94
CA THR A 207 -10.24 -0.52 0.81
C THR A 207 -8.84 -1.04 1.17
N ILE A 208 -8.30 -1.94 0.36
CA ILE A 208 -6.88 -2.33 0.46
C ILE A 208 -6.05 -1.42 -0.43
N PHE A 209 -4.89 -1.00 0.07
CA PHE A 209 -3.99 -0.16 -0.72
C PHE A 209 -2.53 -0.40 -0.36
N GLY A 210 -1.64 -0.14 -1.30
CA GLY A 210 -0.21 -0.37 -1.10
C GLY A 210 0.62 0.18 -2.25
N GLU A 211 1.89 0.42 -1.97
CA GLU A 211 2.85 0.95 -2.92
C GLU A 211 3.94 -0.08 -3.21
N SER A 212 4.49 -0.09 -4.44
CA SER A 212 5.55 -1.02 -4.87
C SER A 212 5.13 -2.47 -4.61
N GLY A 213 5.92 -3.21 -3.81
CA GLY A 213 5.55 -4.54 -3.34
C GLY A 213 4.18 -4.60 -2.65
N GLY A 214 3.76 -3.52 -1.99
CA GLY A 214 2.43 -3.40 -1.41
C GLY A 214 1.33 -3.39 -2.48
N GLY A 215 1.54 -2.64 -3.56
CA GLY A 215 0.66 -2.66 -4.73
C GLY A 215 0.62 -4.03 -5.41
N GLY A 216 1.77 -4.72 -5.47
CA GLY A 216 1.84 -6.12 -5.92
C GLY A 216 1.04 -7.08 -5.03
N LYS A 217 1.07 -6.88 -3.69
CA LYS A 217 0.24 -7.64 -2.73
C LYS A 217 -1.25 -7.37 -2.94
N VAL A 218 -1.63 -6.10 -3.19
CA VAL A 218 -3.01 -5.74 -3.54
C VAL A 218 -3.47 -6.51 -4.78
N GLY A 219 -2.70 -6.47 -5.87
CA GLY A 219 -3.00 -7.21 -7.10
C GLY A 219 -3.06 -8.73 -6.86
N THR A 220 -2.18 -9.28 -6.02
CA THR A 220 -2.19 -10.70 -5.64
C THR A 220 -3.49 -11.07 -4.89
N LEU A 221 -3.92 -10.27 -3.90
CA LEU A 221 -5.18 -10.48 -3.18
C LEU A 221 -6.39 -10.46 -4.10
N MET A 222 -6.38 -9.61 -5.14
CA MET A 222 -7.44 -9.55 -6.16
C MET A 222 -7.55 -10.85 -6.99
N CYS A 223 -6.56 -11.74 -6.92
CA CYS A 223 -6.55 -13.03 -7.59
C CYS A 223 -6.72 -14.23 -6.63
N MET A 224 -6.93 -13.97 -5.33
CA MET A 224 -7.05 -15.00 -4.30
C MET A 224 -8.52 -15.24 -3.91
N PRO A 225 -9.09 -16.43 -4.15
CA PRO A 225 -10.48 -16.76 -3.74
C PRO A 225 -10.73 -16.54 -2.24
N ALA A 226 -9.73 -16.84 -1.39
CA ALA A 226 -9.84 -16.69 0.05
C ALA A 226 -9.98 -15.22 0.50
N ALA A 227 -9.59 -14.25 -0.34
CA ALA A 227 -9.73 -12.82 -0.07
C ALA A 227 -11.06 -12.24 -0.56
N ASN A 228 -11.84 -13.01 -1.33
CA ASN A 228 -13.11 -12.54 -1.89
C ASN A 228 -14.10 -12.15 -0.79
N GLY A 229 -14.68 -10.94 -0.91
CA GLY A 229 -15.63 -10.38 0.07
C GLY A 229 -14.99 -9.89 1.37
N LEU A 230 -13.64 -9.89 1.49
CA LEU A 230 -12.93 -9.31 2.62
C LEU A 230 -12.51 -7.86 2.37
N PHE A 231 -12.52 -7.41 1.13
CA PHE A 231 -12.33 -6.01 0.72
C PHE A 231 -13.28 -5.65 -0.42
N HIS A 232 -13.49 -4.35 -0.62
CA HIS A 232 -14.55 -3.81 -1.48
C HIS A 232 -14.02 -2.80 -2.50
N LYS A 233 -12.79 -2.33 -2.33
CA LYS A 233 -12.07 -1.40 -3.21
C LYS A 233 -10.58 -1.66 -3.10
N ALA A 234 -9.83 -1.28 -4.13
CA ALA A 234 -8.38 -1.46 -4.18
C ALA A 234 -7.68 -0.23 -4.75
N ILE A 235 -6.47 0.09 -4.21
CA ILE A 235 -5.59 1.12 -4.77
C ILE A 235 -4.20 0.51 -4.94
N ILE A 236 -3.64 0.60 -6.16
CA ILE A 236 -2.32 0.08 -6.51
C ILE A 236 -1.42 1.26 -6.87
N GLN A 237 -0.44 1.54 -6.01
CA GLN A 237 0.55 2.58 -6.22
C GLN A 237 1.85 1.92 -6.70
N SER A 238 2.29 2.18 -7.94
CA SER A 238 3.55 1.68 -8.50
C SER A 238 3.78 0.16 -8.30
N GLY A 239 2.71 -0.65 -8.46
CA GLY A 239 2.73 -2.07 -8.10
C GLY A 239 2.54 -3.06 -9.25
N THR A 240 2.25 -2.61 -10.47
CA THR A 240 1.83 -3.45 -11.59
C THR A 240 2.94 -4.30 -12.24
N LEU A 241 4.20 -4.01 -11.95
CA LEU A 241 5.34 -4.78 -12.45
C LEU A 241 5.49 -6.13 -11.74
N ILE A 242 4.90 -6.33 -10.58
CA ILE A 242 5.24 -7.44 -9.69
C ILE A 242 4.54 -8.71 -10.14
N ASN A 243 5.23 -9.48 -10.97
CA ASN A 243 4.84 -10.84 -11.28
C ASN A 243 5.14 -11.77 -10.10
N VAL A 244 4.28 -12.74 -9.91
CA VAL A 244 4.48 -13.85 -8.98
C VAL A 244 5.15 -15.02 -9.68
N MET A 245 5.59 -16.02 -8.95
CA MET A 245 6.23 -17.20 -9.54
C MET A 245 5.19 -18.10 -10.23
N THR A 246 5.62 -18.85 -11.25
CA THR A 246 4.83 -19.99 -11.71
C THR A 246 4.97 -21.15 -10.74
N LYS A 247 4.00 -22.06 -10.71
CA LYS A 247 4.00 -23.25 -9.85
C LYS A 247 5.27 -24.07 -10.01
N GLU A 248 5.68 -24.30 -11.27
CA GLU A 248 6.85 -25.13 -11.60
C GLU A 248 8.15 -24.49 -11.10
N LYS A 249 8.29 -23.17 -11.30
CA LYS A 249 9.49 -22.44 -10.88
C LYS A 249 9.57 -22.33 -9.36
N SER A 250 8.44 -22.13 -8.69
CA SER A 250 8.35 -22.10 -7.24
C SER A 250 8.77 -23.43 -6.63
N ALA A 251 8.19 -24.53 -7.10
CA ALA A 251 8.52 -25.88 -6.63
C ALA A 251 10.00 -26.25 -6.90
N ALA A 252 10.54 -25.90 -8.08
CA ALA A 252 11.94 -26.12 -8.40
C ALA A 252 12.87 -25.34 -7.45
N LEU A 253 12.52 -24.10 -7.09
CA LEU A 253 13.27 -23.30 -6.13
C LEU A 253 13.20 -23.92 -4.73
N GLY A 254 12.06 -24.43 -4.31
CA GLY A 254 11.90 -25.12 -3.02
C GLY A 254 12.82 -26.34 -2.90
N LEU A 255 12.83 -27.19 -3.93
CA LEU A 255 13.73 -28.36 -3.98
C LEU A 255 15.22 -27.95 -4.01
N ALA A 256 15.57 -26.87 -4.72
CA ALA A 256 16.94 -26.37 -4.76
C ALA A 256 17.40 -25.85 -3.37
N VAL A 257 16.52 -25.24 -2.58
CA VAL A 257 16.83 -24.85 -1.19
C VAL A 257 17.11 -26.07 -0.31
N LEU A 258 16.30 -27.12 -0.44
CA LEU A 258 16.53 -28.37 0.30
C LEU A 258 17.88 -29.00 -0.06
N ASP A 259 18.23 -29.02 -1.37
CA ASP A 259 19.51 -29.52 -1.87
C ASP A 259 20.70 -28.74 -1.28
N GLU A 260 20.63 -27.39 -1.25
CA GLU A 260 21.66 -26.53 -0.64
C GLU A 260 21.86 -26.80 0.86
N LEU A 261 20.80 -27.21 1.56
CA LEU A 261 20.85 -27.53 2.98
C LEU A 261 21.19 -29.02 3.24
N GLY A 262 21.28 -29.85 2.21
CA GLY A 262 21.47 -31.29 2.34
C GLY A 262 20.30 -32.00 3.04
N ILE A 263 19.07 -31.50 2.80
CA ILE A 263 17.82 -32.01 3.39
C ILE A 263 17.01 -32.69 2.30
N THR A 264 16.58 -33.94 2.53
CA THR A 264 15.65 -34.60 1.60
C THR A 264 14.20 -34.15 1.84
N PRO A 265 13.28 -34.32 0.87
CA PRO A 265 11.86 -34.00 1.08
C PRO A 265 11.24 -34.67 2.31
N GLU A 266 11.66 -35.90 2.63
CA GLU A 266 11.17 -36.64 3.81
C GLU A 266 11.69 -36.06 5.13
N GLU A 267 12.78 -35.30 5.09
CA GLU A 267 13.41 -34.64 6.23
C GLU A 267 13.02 -33.16 6.39
N VAL A 268 12.04 -32.67 5.63
CA VAL A 268 11.63 -31.26 5.55
C VAL A 268 11.43 -30.60 6.92
N GLU A 269 11.01 -31.34 7.93
CA GLU A 269 10.81 -30.83 9.31
C GLU A 269 12.11 -30.26 9.93
N LYS A 270 13.31 -30.63 9.42
CA LYS A 270 14.58 -30.05 9.84
C LYS A 270 14.65 -28.54 9.57
N LEU A 271 13.92 -28.02 8.57
CA LEU A 271 13.84 -26.59 8.25
C LEU A 271 13.35 -25.74 9.44
N ASN A 272 12.53 -26.32 10.32
CA ASN A 272 11.99 -25.62 11.49
C ASN A 272 13.08 -25.20 12.49
N THR A 273 14.25 -25.83 12.46
CA THR A 273 15.36 -25.57 13.37
C THR A 273 16.56 -24.88 12.71
N ILE A 274 16.54 -24.70 11.38
CA ILE A 274 17.61 -23.98 10.68
C ILE A 274 17.56 -22.49 11.06
N PRO A 275 18.68 -21.88 11.47
CA PRO A 275 18.74 -20.44 11.71
C PRO A 275 18.34 -19.64 10.48
N TYR A 276 17.65 -18.51 10.68
CA TYR A 276 17.15 -17.67 9.58
C TYR A 276 18.23 -17.27 8.57
N HIS A 277 19.41 -16.86 9.04
CA HIS A 277 20.52 -16.49 8.17
C HIS A 277 21.02 -17.64 7.28
N ASP A 278 21.01 -18.87 7.80
CA ASP A 278 21.40 -20.06 7.04
C ASP A 278 20.34 -20.41 5.97
N LEU A 279 19.05 -20.26 6.32
CA LEU A 279 17.95 -20.36 5.35
C LEU A 279 18.08 -19.35 4.21
N VAL A 280 18.35 -18.08 4.53
CA VAL A 280 18.50 -17.03 3.51
C VAL A 280 19.73 -17.29 2.65
N LYS A 281 20.84 -17.74 3.24
CA LYS A 281 22.04 -18.10 2.47
C LYS A 281 21.74 -19.21 1.48
N ALA A 282 21.15 -20.32 1.91
CA ALA A 282 20.75 -21.42 1.05
C ALA A 282 19.73 -20.96 -0.01
N GLY A 283 18.80 -20.10 0.37
CA GLY A 283 17.83 -19.50 -0.55
C GLY A 283 18.49 -18.69 -1.67
N ASN A 284 19.48 -17.87 -1.34
CA ASN A 284 20.22 -17.06 -2.34
C ASN A 284 21.01 -17.94 -3.32
N GLU A 285 21.66 -19.01 -2.84
CA GLU A 285 22.35 -19.97 -3.69
C GLU A 285 21.38 -20.72 -4.62
N ALA A 286 20.23 -21.14 -4.09
CA ALA A 286 19.18 -21.77 -4.87
C ALA A 286 18.61 -20.83 -5.95
N ILE A 287 18.35 -19.56 -5.61
CA ILE A 287 17.90 -18.53 -6.59
C ILE A 287 18.93 -18.39 -7.71
N PHE A 288 20.22 -18.32 -7.36
CA PHE A 288 21.29 -18.23 -8.36
C PHE A 288 21.35 -19.46 -9.27
N LYS A 289 21.20 -20.68 -8.73
CA LYS A 289 21.14 -21.92 -9.51
C LYS A 289 19.97 -21.93 -10.51
N ILE A 290 18.78 -21.50 -10.07
CA ILE A 290 17.56 -21.53 -10.90
C ILE A 290 17.54 -20.43 -11.96
N ASN A 291 17.99 -19.22 -11.63
CA ASN A 291 17.87 -18.05 -12.50
C ASN A 291 19.16 -17.74 -13.28
N GLY A 292 20.31 -18.33 -12.90
CA GLY A 292 21.61 -17.99 -13.44
C GLY A 292 22.16 -16.64 -12.93
N PRO A 293 23.30 -16.20 -13.48
CA PRO A 293 23.89 -14.92 -13.13
C PRO A 293 22.97 -13.77 -13.56
N ARG A 294 22.82 -12.82 -12.66
CA ARG A 294 21.96 -11.67 -12.84
C ARG A 294 22.51 -10.75 -13.92
N ALA A 295 21.66 -10.37 -14.89
CA ALA A 295 22.02 -9.34 -15.85
C ALA A 295 22.11 -7.98 -15.15
N PRO A 296 23.12 -7.12 -15.45
CA PRO A 296 23.17 -5.77 -14.92
C PRO A 296 21.88 -5.00 -15.25
N GLY A 297 21.27 -4.38 -14.26
CA GLY A 297 20.03 -3.63 -14.44
C GLY A 297 18.72 -4.45 -14.40
N SER A 298 18.81 -5.79 -14.28
CA SER A 298 17.60 -6.59 -14.07
C SER A 298 16.97 -6.25 -12.70
N PRO A 299 15.65 -6.04 -12.63
CA PRO A 299 14.97 -5.88 -11.37
C PRO A 299 15.21 -7.11 -10.48
N THR A 300 15.52 -6.87 -9.20
CA THR A 300 15.82 -7.93 -8.22
C THR A 300 14.63 -8.79 -7.82
N MET A 301 13.53 -8.73 -8.53
CA MET A 301 12.22 -9.12 -8.04
C MET A 301 11.92 -10.62 -8.05
N PHE A 302 12.92 -11.48 -8.31
CA PHE A 302 12.67 -12.91 -8.43
C PHE A 302 13.45 -13.73 -7.39
N GLY A 303 13.29 -13.34 -6.12
CA GLY A 303 13.54 -14.23 -5.01
C GLY A 303 12.29 -15.01 -4.66
N PHE A 304 12.03 -15.17 -3.37
CA PHE A 304 10.82 -15.79 -2.87
C PHE A 304 9.62 -14.85 -3.02
N ALA A 305 8.65 -15.24 -3.81
CA ALA A 305 7.42 -14.51 -4.08
C ALA A 305 6.24 -15.49 -4.13
N PRO A 306 4.99 -15.03 -4.03
CA PRO A 306 3.82 -15.89 -4.17
C PRO A 306 3.87 -16.73 -5.44
N SER A 307 3.26 -17.91 -5.41
CA SER A 307 3.16 -18.82 -6.55
C SER A 307 1.75 -18.83 -7.11
N ALA A 308 1.60 -18.61 -8.42
CA ALA A 308 0.35 -18.83 -9.14
C ALA A 308 0.14 -20.35 -9.28
N ASP A 309 -0.35 -20.98 -8.21
CA ASP A 309 -0.52 -22.44 -8.10
C ASP A 309 -1.84 -22.94 -8.67
N GLY A 310 -2.77 -22.02 -9.00
CA GLY A 310 -4.11 -22.30 -9.50
C GLY A 310 -5.14 -22.63 -8.41
N GLU A 311 -4.76 -22.57 -7.14
CA GLU A 311 -5.60 -22.90 -5.98
C GLU A 311 -5.66 -21.74 -4.99
N VAL A 312 -4.56 -21.42 -4.31
CA VAL A 312 -4.45 -20.27 -3.40
C VAL A 312 -4.40 -18.98 -4.19
N LEU A 313 -3.61 -18.96 -5.25
CA LEU A 313 -3.50 -17.87 -6.19
C LEU A 313 -3.84 -18.39 -7.60
N LEU A 314 -4.99 -17.98 -8.13
CA LEU A 314 -5.54 -18.55 -9.36
C LEU A 314 -4.69 -18.31 -10.60
N GLN A 315 -4.01 -17.15 -10.69
CA GLN A 315 -3.25 -16.74 -11.86
C GLN A 315 -2.24 -15.64 -11.50
N GLN A 316 -1.42 -15.22 -12.48
CA GLN A 316 -0.63 -13.99 -12.37
C GLN A 316 -1.55 -12.78 -12.15
N PRO A 317 -1.22 -11.85 -11.22
CA PRO A 317 -2.12 -10.73 -10.86
C PRO A 317 -2.52 -9.83 -12.04
N PHE A 318 -1.61 -9.63 -12.99
CA PHE A 318 -1.79 -8.66 -14.08
C PHE A 318 -1.65 -9.26 -15.49
N SER A 319 -1.63 -10.60 -15.60
CA SER A 319 -1.46 -11.28 -16.89
C SER A 319 -2.12 -12.67 -16.87
N PRO A 320 -2.93 -13.06 -17.86
CA PRO A 320 -3.29 -12.30 -19.08
C PRO A 320 -4.24 -11.13 -18.86
N GLY A 321 -4.76 -10.94 -17.68
CA GLY A 321 -5.68 -9.91 -17.20
C GLY A 321 -6.00 -10.17 -15.73
N PHE A 322 -7.00 -9.49 -15.19
CA PHE A 322 -7.40 -9.66 -13.78
C PHE A 322 -8.22 -10.93 -13.59
N ALA A 323 -8.10 -11.56 -12.42
CA ALA A 323 -8.94 -12.68 -12.09
C ALA A 323 -10.42 -12.27 -11.95
N SER A 324 -11.34 -13.11 -12.45
CA SER A 324 -12.78 -12.83 -12.45
C SER A 324 -13.36 -12.57 -11.06
N VAL A 325 -12.72 -13.07 -10.01
CA VAL A 325 -13.12 -12.83 -8.59
C VAL A 325 -13.02 -11.36 -8.18
N SER A 326 -12.33 -10.51 -8.95
CA SER A 326 -12.17 -9.09 -8.68
C SER A 326 -12.87 -8.17 -9.70
N ASN A 327 -13.68 -8.70 -10.61
CA ASN A 327 -14.29 -7.90 -11.69
C ASN A 327 -15.20 -6.78 -11.16
N ASP A 328 -15.85 -6.98 -10.02
CA ASP A 328 -16.76 -6.00 -9.42
C ASP A 328 -16.06 -5.03 -8.45
N ILE A 329 -14.74 -5.13 -8.29
CA ILE A 329 -13.97 -4.30 -7.34
C ILE A 329 -13.56 -2.98 -8.01
N PRO A 330 -14.05 -1.80 -7.55
CA PRO A 330 -13.51 -0.51 -7.96
C PRO A 330 -12.01 -0.43 -7.70
N LEU A 331 -11.25 0.07 -8.69
CA LEU A 331 -9.80 0.10 -8.66
C LEU A 331 -9.29 1.50 -8.99
N MET A 332 -8.27 1.95 -8.27
CA MET A 332 -7.45 3.09 -8.63
C MET A 332 -5.99 2.64 -8.74
N MET A 333 -5.31 3.00 -9.82
CA MET A 333 -3.87 2.70 -9.97
C MET A 333 -3.11 3.88 -10.52
N GLY A 334 -1.80 3.91 -10.24
CA GLY A 334 -0.93 4.92 -10.81
C GLY A 334 0.53 4.69 -10.48
N THR A 335 1.36 5.63 -10.95
CA THR A 335 2.82 5.60 -10.85
C THR A 335 3.37 7.00 -10.66
N THR A 336 4.67 7.09 -10.34
CA THR A 336 5.43 8.34 -10.37
C THR A 336 6.18 8.50 -11.70
N LEU A 337 6.56 9.73 -12.06
CA LEU A 337 7.20 10.03 -13.35
C LEU A 337 8.56 9.35 -13.53
N ASN A 338 9.35 9.34 -12.48
CA ASN A 338 10.75 8.88 -12.56
C ASN A 338 10.97 7.51 -11.93
N GLU A 339 10.12 7.12 -11.00
CA GLU A 339 10.23 5.85 -10.27
C GLU A 339 11.67 5.58 -9.81
N LEU A 340 12.29 4.51 -10.25
CA LEU A 340 13.66 4.12 -9.91
C LEU A 340 14.74 4.80 -10.77
N MET A 341 14.37 5.73 -11.67
CA MET A 341 15.21 6.26 -12.73
C MET A 341 15.66 7.74 -12.61
N PRO A 342 15.64 8.41 -11.42
CA PRO A 342 15.94 9.86 -11.36
C PRO A 342 17.45 10.19 -11.47
N THR A 343 18.30 9.22 -11.74
CA THR A 343 19.77 9.35 -11.61
C THR A 343 20.40 10.40 -12.52
N ALA A 344 19.81 10.66 -13.69
CA ALA A 344 20.36 11.64 -14.63
C ALA A 344 20.20 13.10 -14.15
N TYR A 345 19.29 13.38 -13.21
CA TYR A 345 19.11 14.74 -12.67
C TYR A 345 20.32 15.24 -11.87
N ALA A 346 21.19 14.37 -11.39
CA ALA A 346 22.44 14.75 -10.75
C ALA A 346 23.47 15.31 -11.75
N GLU A 347 23.28 15.13 -13.06
CA GLU A 347 24.20 15.56 -14.12
C GLU A 347 23.75 16.91 -14.70
N LYS A 348 24.05 18.01 -14.00
CA LYS A 348 23.59 19.38 -14.37
C LYS A 348 24.00 19.82 -15.78
N ASP A 349 25.14 19.35 -16.29
CA ASP A 349 25.72 19.77 -17.58
C ASP A 349 25.47 18.75 -18.71
N LEU A 350 24.51 17.83 -18.55
CA LEU A 350 24.19 16.83 -19.57
C LEU A 350 23.64 17.50 -20.82
N THR A 351 24.29 17.27 -21.99
CA THR A 351 23.82 17.78 -23.27
C THR A 351 22.86 16.82 -23.96
N LEU A 352 22.06 17.33 -24.89
CA LEU A 352 21.14 16.50 -25.69
C LEU A 352 21.92 15.45 -26.51
N GLU A 353 23.10 15.78 -27.05
CA GLU A 353 23.94 14.84 -27.79
C GLU A 353 24.42 13.69 -26.89
N GLN A 354 24.81 14.00 -25.65
CA GLN A 354 25.22 12.99 -24.67
C GLN A 354 24.04 12.08 -24.27
N ALA A 355 22.86 12.67 -24.03
CA ALA A 355 21.66 11.92 -23.74
C ALA A 355 21.30 10.99 -24.92
N LYS A 356 21.30 11.52 -26.16
CA LYS A 356 21.06 10.75 -27.38
C LYS A 356 22.04 9.59 -27.54
N ALA A 357 23.34 9.81 -27.32
CA ALA A 357 24.35 8.77 -27.40
C ALA A 357 24.15 7.63 -26.37
N ARG A 358 23.55 7.93 -25.20
CA ARG A 358 23.17 6.91 -24.19
C ARG A 358 21.93 6.15 -24.64
N LEU A 359 20.93 6.85 -25.17
CA LEU A 359 19.70 6.23 -25.68
C LEU A 359 19.99 5.32 -26.88
N GLU A 360 20.96 5.66 -27.73
CA GLU A 360 21.37 4.82 -28.85
C GLU A 360 21.87 3.44 -28.42
N LYS A 361 22.46 3.33 -27.22
CA LYS A 361 22.87 2.04 -26.64
C LYS A 361 21.68 1.19 -26.22
N ILE A 362 20.52 1.81 -25.93
CA ILE A 362 19.30 1.15 -25.47
C ILE A 362 18.39 0.85 -26.67
N TYR A 363 18.13 1.86 -27.51
CA TYR A 363 17.11 1.81 -28.56
C TYR A 363 17.69 1.64 -29.98
N GLY A 364 19.03 1.81 -30.15
CA GLY A 364 19.69 1.70 -31.45
C GLY A 364 19.08 2.63 -32.50
N GLY A 365 18.79 2.11 -33.69
CA GLY A 365 18.18 2.87 -34.78
C GLY A 365 16.76 3.41 -34.52
N LYS A 366 16.18 3.14 -33.33
CA LYS A 366 14.87 3.66 -32.91
C LYS A 366 14.98 4.85 -31.95
N THR A 367 16.18 5.36 -31.69
CA THR A 367 16.42 6.46 -30.75
C THR A 367 15.68 7.74 -31.12
N ASP A 368 15.66 8.10 -32.40
CA ASP A 368 14.95 9.31 -32.85
C ASP A 368 13.43 9.16 -32.66
N THR A 369 12.87 7.97 -32.90
CA THR A 369 11.45 7.68 -32.60
C THR A 369 11.13 7.83 -31.11
N TYR A 370 12.02 7.34 -30.23
CA TYR A 370 11.87 7.51 -28.79
C TYR A 370 11.83 9.00 -28.41
N ILE A 371 12.80 9.80 -28.91
CA ILE A 371 12.88 11.23 -28.62
C ILE A 371 11.65 11.99 -29.16
N GLU A 372 11.15 11.64 -30.35
CA GLU A 372 9.93 12.21 -30.91
C GLU A 372 8.70 11.91 -30.05
N LEU A 373 8.50 10.66 -29.66
CA LEU A 373 7.40 10.25 -28.77
C LEU A 373 7.50 10.92 -27.40
N TYR A 374 8.73 11.05 -26.88
CA TYR A 374 8.99 11.76 -25.63
C TYR A 374 8.60 13.25 -25.75
N ALA A 375 9.09 13.94 -26.79
CA ALA A 375 8.79 15.35 -27.04
C ALA A 375 7.29 15.64 -27.24
N ASN A 376 6.56 14.70 -27.81
CA ASN A 376 5.10 14.81 -27.97
C ASN A 376 4.39 14.73 -26.61
N ALA A 377 4.84 13.87 -25.71
CA ALA A 377 4.26 13.72 -24.38
C ALA A 377 4.71 14.82 -23.39
N TYR A 378 5.96 15.23 -23.50
CA TYR A 378 6.63 16.17 -22.58
C TYR A 378 7.40 17.24 -23.37
N PRO A 379 6.71 18.27 -23.92
CA PRO A 379 7.33 19.25 -24.84
C PRO A 379 8.46 20.08 -24.22
N ASP A 380 8.40 20.34 -22.92
CA ASP A 380 9.38 21.17 -22.19
C ASP A 380 10.50 20.34 -21.53
N PHE A 381 10.83 19.18 -22.10
CA PHE A 381 11.82 18.26 -21.53
C PHE A 381 13.25 18.79 -21.58
N THR A 382 14.05 18.37 -20.61
CA THR A 382 15.50 18.55 -20.56
C THR A 382 16.22 17.26 -21.01
N PRO A 383 17.53 17.31 -21.34
CA PRO A 383 18.30 16.10 -21.64
C PRO A 383 18.25 15.04 -20.52
N GLN A 384 18.17 15.49 -19.26
CA GLN A 384 18.04 14.62 -18.09
C GLN A 384 16.72 13.88 -18.06
N ASP A 385 15.63 14.55 -18.43
CA ASP A 385 14.29 13.96 -18.46
C ASP A 385 14.21 12.76 -19.42
N LEU A 386 14.89 12.84 -20.58
CA LEU A 386 14.97 11.73 -21.55
C LEU A 386 15.56 10.44 -20.96
N LEU A 387 16.43 10.56 -19.97
CA LEU A 387 17.12 9.42 -19.32
C LEU A 387 16.52 9.05 -17.97
N SER A 388 15.58 9.83 -17.46
CA SER A 388 15.03 9.71 -16.12
C SER A 388 13.56 9.32 -16.08
N ILE A 389 12.93 9.08 -17.24
CA ILE A 389 11.54 8.60 -17.27
C ILE A 389 11.47 7.16 -16.79
N ASP A 390 10.38 6.83 -16.13
CA ASP A 390 10.10 5.45 -15.75
C ASP A 390 9.90 4.54 -16.98
N THR A 391 10.72 3.51 -17.05
CA THR A 391 10.66 2.46 -18.09
C THR A 391 10.16 1.12 -17.54
N VAL A 392 9.77 1.11 -16.26
CA VAL A 392 9.51 -0.12 -15.49
C VAL A 392 8.04 -0.21 -15.12
N PHE A 393 7.54 0.66 -14.24
CA PHE A 393 6.18 0.55 -13.70
C PHE A 393 5.10 1.09 -14.64
N ARG A 394 5.30 2.30 -15.19
CA ARG A 394 4.28 2.95 -16.01
C ARG A 394 3.94 2.20 -17.31
N PRO A 395 4.91 1.63 -18.07
CA PRO A 395 4.56 0.84 -19.25
C PRO A 395 3.67 -0.37 -18.92
N PHE A 396 3.88 -1.02 -17.76
CA PHE A 396 3.01 -2.10 -17.29
C PHE A 396 1.67 -1.58 -16.81
N THR A 397 1.66 -0.44 -16.09
CA THR A 397 0.41 0.18 -15.60
C THR A 397 -0.54 0.51 -16.74
N ILE A 398 -0.05 1.09 -17.84
CA ILE A 398 -0.89 1.42 -19.01
C ILE A 398 -1.46 0.14 -19.65
N ARG A 399 -0.64 -0.90 -19.86
CA ARG A 399 -1.12 -2.18 -20.43
C ARG A 399 -2.13 -2.86 -19.52
N THR A 400 -1.89 -2.83 -18.20
CA THR A 400 -2.81 -3.39 -17.20
C THR A 400 -4.11 -2.60 -17.16
N ALA A 401 -4.06 -1.27 -17.33
CA ALA A 401 -5.23 -0.41 -17.39
C ALA A 401 -6.10 -0.74 -18.60
N ASP A 402 -5.48 -0.90 -19.78
CA ASP A 402 -6.18 -1.30 -21.00
C ASP A 402 -6.90 -2.65 -20.82
N ALA A 403 -6.21 -3.65 -20.30
CA ALA A 403 -6.79 -4.97 -20.04
C ALA A 403 -7.93 -4.91 -19.01
N ARG A 404 -7.78 -4.09 -17.95
CA ARG A 404 -8.79 -4.00 -16.88
C ARG A 404 -10.15 -3.55 -17.38
N VAL A 405 -10.20 -2.52 -18.22
CA VAL A 405 -11.49 -1.98 -18.71
C VAL A 405 -12.15 -2.84 -19.78
N GLU A 406 -11.41 -3.76 -20.39
CA GLU A 406 -11.98 -4.76 -21.30
C GLU A 406 -12.68 -5.90 -20.54
N GLU A 407 -12.25 -6.17 -19.30
CA GLU A 407 -12.69 -7.32 -18.48
C GLU A 407 -13.68 -6.94 -17.39
N SER A 408 -13.76 -5.66 -17.01
CA SER A 408 -14.55 -5.21 -15.85
C SER A 408 -15.31 -3.94 -16.14
N SER A 409 -16.55 -3.87 -15.64
CA SER A 409 -17.37 -2.65 -15.64
C SER A 409 -17.30 -1.86 -14.34
N ALA A 410 -16.53 -2.32 -13.34
CA ALA A 410 -16.35 -1.59 -12.09
C ALA A 410 -15.59 -0.27 -12.35
N PRO A 411 -15.90 0.81 -11.59
CA PRO A 411 -15.19 2.08 -11.72
C PRO A 411 -13.68 1.91 -11.61
N PHE A 412 -12.95 2.44 -12.60
CA PHE A 412 -11.52 2.35 -12.64
C PHE A 412 -10.90 3.70 -12.96
N TYR A 413 -9.89 4.10 -12.16
CA TYR A 413 -9.23 5.39 -12.24
C TYR A 413 -7.72 5.24 -12.34
N VAL A 414 -7.09 6.08 -13.16
CA VAL A 414 -5.63 6.10 -13.32
C VAL A 414 -5.09 7.46 -12.90
N TYR A 415 -4.00 7.47 -12.10
CA TYR A 415 -3.26 8.68 -11.77
C TYR A 415 -1.80 8.59 -12.23
N PHE A 416 -1.16 9.76 -12.26
CA PHE A 416 0.25 9.90 -12.55
C PHE A 416 0.82 11.06 -11.73
N LEU A 417 1.76 10.78 -10.83
CA LEU A 417 2.46 11.79 -10.06
C LEU A 417 3.69 12.27 -10.83
N ALA A 418 3.64 13.50 -11.33
CA ALA A 418 4.76 14.12 -12.03
C ALA A 418 5.44 15.24 -11.21
N TRP A 419 4.84 15.62 -10.09
CA TRP A 419 5.42 16.59 -9.17
C TRP A 419 6.80 16.14 -8.70
N LYS A 420 7.81 16.98 -8.92
CA LYS A 420 9.18 16.70 -8.52
C LYS A 420 9.41 17.20 -7.09
N SER A 421 9.96 16.34 -6.25
CA SER A 421 10.36 16.73 -4.89
C SER A 421 11.29 17.95 -4.93
N THR A 422 11.07 18.91 -4.01
CA THR A 422 11.92 20.11 -3.88
C THR A 422 13.21 19.87 -3.11
N VAL A 423 13.39 18.66 -2.57
CA VAL A 423 14.59 18.26 -1.82
C VAL A 423 15.78 18.15 -2.77
N GLU A 424 16.98 18.57 -2.30
CA GLU A 424 18.22 18.50 -3.06
C GLU A 424 18.11 19.17 -4.45
N GLU A 425 17.49 20.35 -4.51
CA GLU A 425 17.29 21.11 -5.75
C GLU A 425 16.58 20.31 -6.85
N SER A 426 15.62 19.46 -6.47
CA SER A 426 14.83 18.59 -7.36
C SER A 426 15.64 17.50 -8.09
N THR A 427 16.86 17.19 -7.65
CA THR A 427 17.69 16.13 -8.26
C THR A 427 17.11 14.73 -8.06
N LYS A 428 16.18 14.58 -7.12
CA LYS A 428 15.45 13.32 -6.89
C LYS A 428 14.27 13.11 -7.85
N GLY A 429 13.78 14.17 -8.50
CA GLY A 429 12.62 14.08 -9.38
C GLY A 429 11.35 13.63 -8.67
N SER A 430 10.45 12.99 -9.40
CA SER A 430 9.26 12.28 -8.89
C SER A 430 9.62 10.79 -8.76
N PHE A 431 10.36 10.46 -7.71
CA PHE A 431 10.96 9.14 -7.49
C PHE A 431 9.99 8.13 -6.89
N HIS A 432 10.38 6.85 -6.90
CA HIS A 432 9.61 5.72 -6.38
C HIS A 432 9.21 5.91 -4.91
N GLY A 433 7.92 5.80 -4.62
CA GLY A 433 7.36 5.94 -3.28
C GLY A 433 7.08 7.38 -2.84
N LEU A 434 7.39 8.41 -3.67
CA LEU A 434 7.11 9.81 -3.32
C LEU A 434 5.62 10.07 -3.06
N ASP A 435 4.74 9.31 -3.67
CA ASP A 435 3.30 9.38 -3.48
C ASP A 435 2.83 8.87 -2.11
N ILE A 436 3.63 8.07 -1.38
CA ILE A 436 3.24 7.54 -0.06
C ILE A 436 3.00 8.66 0.95
N PRO A 437 3.99 9.51 1.32
CA PRO A 437 3.77 10.57 2.30
C PRO A 437 2.71 11.59 1.84
N LEU A 438 2.52 11.78 0.53
CA LEU A 438 1.47 12.64 -0.02
C LEU A 438 0.08 12.01 0.17
N ALA A 439 -0.09 10.73 -0.17
CA ALA A 439 -1.35 10.00 0.01
C ALA A 439 -1.75 9.83 1.48
N PHE A 440 -0.77 9.67 2.39
CA PHE A 440 -0.99 9.59 3.84
C PHE A 440 -1.15 10.95 4.52
N ASN A 441 -0.90 12.07 3.81
CA ASN A 441 -0.85 13.42 4.40
C ASN A 441 0.22 13.55 5.50
N ASN A 442 1.36 12.91 5.30
CA ASN A 442 2.47 12.76 6.26
C ASN A 442 3.74 13.51 5.80
N VAL A 443 3.60 14.70 5.21
CA VAL A 443 4.72 15.54 4.77
C VAL A 443 5.72 15.77 5.92
N ASP A 444 5.22 16.09 7.12
CA ASP A 444 6.05 16.36 8.30
C ASP A 444 6.83 15.12 8.81
N LEU A 445 6.35 13.92 8.51
CA LEU A 445 7.01 12.68 8.91
C LEU A 445 8.10 12.23 7.91
N LYS A 446 8.13 12.85 6.71
CA LYS A 446 9.08 12.52 5.65
C LYS A 446 9.59 13.75 4.89
N PRO A 447 10.09 14.78 5.60
CA PRO A 447 10.55 16.03 4.98
C PRO A 447 11.79 15.85 4.09
N ASP A 448 12.57 14.79 4.30
CA ASP A 448 13.72 14.40 3.47
C ASP A 448 13.29 13.83 2.09
N TRP A 449 12.00 13.56 1.90
CA TRP A 449 11.42 13.11 0.63
C TRP A 449 10.61 14.21 -0.06
N THR A 450 9.69 14.84 0.66
CA THR A 450 8.75 15.82 0.11
C THR A 450 9.25 17.26 0.17
N GLY A 451 10.22 17.56 1.03
CA GLY A 451 10.43 18.94 1.50
C GLY A 451 9.25 19.41 2.34
N THR A 452 9.25 20.70 2.67
CA THR A 452 8.24 21.37 3.51
C THR A 452 7.72 22.64 2.83
N SER A 453 7.61 22.66 1.50
CA SER A 453 7.05 23.77 0.75
C SER A 453 5.52 23.76 0.81
N ASP A 454 4.91 24.94 0.65
CA ASP A 454 3.43 25.05 0.57
C ASP A 454 2.86 24.13 -0.52
N ALA A 455 3.56 23.98 -1.64
CA ALA A 455 3.16 23.07 -2.73
C ALA A 455 3.14 21.60 -2.29
N ALA A 456 4.09 21.15 -1.47
CA ALA A 456 4.10 19.79 -0.94
C ALA A 456 2.89 19.52 -0.02
N TYR A 457 2.57 20.46 0.87
CA TYR A 457 1.39 20.35 1.74
C TYR A 457 0.07 20.42 0.97
N GLU A 458 -0.03 21.32 -0.01
CA GLU A 458 -1.23 21.44 -0.84
C GLU A 458 -1.46 20.16 -1.66
N LEU A 459 -0.42 19.62 -2.28
CA LEU A 459 -0.50 18.38 -3.03
C LEU A 459 -0.87 17.19 -2.13
N ALA A 460 -0.27 17.10 -0.94
CA ALA A 460 -0.60 16.07 0.03
C ALA A 460 -2.07 16.19 0.49
N ASP A 461 -2.57 17.41 0.71
CA ASP A 461 -3.95 17.62 1.08
C ASP A 461 -4.94 17.21 -0.04
N ILE A 462 -4.60 17.47 -1.30
CA ILE A 462 -5.41 17.07 -2.45
C ILE A 462 -5.36 15.56 -2.67
N MET A 463 -4.17 14.97 -2.73
CA MET A 463 -4.01 13.53 -2.96
C MET A 463 -4.65 12.70 -1.87
N SER A 464 -4.36 13.00 -0.60
CA SER A 464 -4.98 12.29 0.53
C SER A 464 -6.52 12.42 0.52
N SER A 465 -7.07 13.58 0.12
CA SER A 465 -8.52 13.76 -0.05
C SER A 465 -9.09 12.87 -1.15
N ALA A 466 -8.37 12.69 -2.27
CA ALA A 466 -8.78 11.80 -3.35
C ALA A 466 -8.77 10.32 -2.91
N TRP A 467 -7.73 9.87 -2.20
CA TRP A 467 -7.67 8.51 -1.62
C TRP A 467 -8.79 8.25 -0.62
N LEU A 468 -9.06 9.23 0.26
CA LEU A 468 -10.16 9.16 1.23
C LEU A 468 -11.53 9.12 0.55
N ASN A 469 -11.76 9.93 -0.48
CA ASN A 469 -13.03 9.92 -1.23
C ASN A 469 -13.23 8.59 -1.96
N PHE A 470 -12.18 8.06 -2.58
CA PHE A 470 -12.21 6.74 -3.19
C PHE A 470 -12.52 5.65 -2.16
N ALA A 471 -11.89 5.68 -1.00
CA ALA A 471 -12.17 4.73 0.08
C ALA A 471 -13.61 4.82 0.57
N LYS A 472 -14.20 6.02 0.64
CA LYS A 472 -15.59 6.25 1.05
C LYS A 472 -16.59 5.74 0.01
N THR A 473 -16.38 6.07 -1.26
CA THR A 473 -17.43 6.02 -2.30
C THR A 473 -17.06 5.20 -3.54
N GLY A 474 -15.78 4.86 -3.75
CA GLY A 474 -15.26 4.33 -5.00
C GLY A 474 -15.00 5.41 -6.07
N ASN A 475 -15.12 6.70 -5.71
CA ASN A 475 -14.89 7.84 -6.61
C ASN A 475 -13.86 8.78 -5.97
N PRO A 476 -12.70 9.07 -6.64
CA PRO A 476 -11.62 9.87 -6.06
C PRO A 476 -11.82 11.38 -6.22
N ASN A 477 -12.89 11.85 -6.85
CA ASN A 477 -13.09 13.27 -7.13
C ASN A 477 -13.08 14.14 -5.86
N VAL A 478 -12.38 15.28 -5.93
CA VAL A 478 -12.31 16.31 -4.89
C VAL A 478 -12.92 17.59 -5.46
N GLU A 479 -14.18 17.84 -5.13
CA GLU A 479 -14.96 18.94 -5.68
C GLU A 479 -14.27 20.29 -5.45
N GLY A 480 -14.19 21.10 -6.51
CA GLY A 480 -13.59 22.43 -6.47
C GLY A 480 -12.06 22.47 -6.35
N ARG A 481 -11.38 21.32 -6.26
CA ARG A 481 -9.91 21.23 -6.10
C ARG A 481 -9.21 20.39 -7.17
N LEU A 482 -9.92 19.45 -7.80
CA LEU A 482 -9.46 18.68 -8.94
C LEU A 482 -10.40 18.91 -10.11
N PRO A 483 -9.90 18.86 -11.37
CA PRO A 483 -10.75 18.64 -12.53
C PRO A 483 -11.59 17.36 -12.34
N GLU A 484 -12.73 17.26 -13.00
CA GLU A 484 -13.52 16.04 -12.98
C GLU A 484 -12.66 14.84 -13.38
N TRP A 485 -12.34 13.97 -12.42
CA TRP A 485 -11.56 12.76 -12.66
C TRP A 485 -12.49 11.69 -13.22
N LYS A 486 -12.41 11.47 -14.51
CA LYS A 486 -13.21 10.48 -15.23
C LYS A 486 -12.62 9.09 -15.09
N THR A 487 -13.48 8.08 -15.17
CA THR A 487 -13.05 6.68 -15.27
C THR A 487 -12.23 6.47 -16.55
N TYR A 488 -11.21 5.63 -16.44
CA TYR A 488 -10.32 5.29 -17.55
C TYR A 488 -11.06 4.52 -18.63
N THR A 489 -10.76 4.86 -19.88
CA THR A 489 -11.20 4.11 -21.08
C THR A 489 -9.99 3.87 -21.99
N VAL A 490 -10.02 2.77 -22.76
CA VAL A 490 -8.96 2.49 -23.74
C VAL A 490 -8.89 3.58 -24.81
N GLU A 491 -10.04 4.18 -25.16
CA GLU A 491 -10.12 5.22 -26.21
C GLU A 491 -9.39 6.50 -25.81
N ASN A 492 -9.60 6.95 -24.56
CA ASN A 492 -9.14 8.27 -24.12
C ASN A 492 -7.95 8.21 -23.15
N GLY A 493 -7.72 7.11 -22.46
CA GLY A 493 -6.62 6.97 -21.51
C GLY A 493 -6.66 8.01 -20.38
N GLU A 494 -7.85 8.28 -19.82
CA GLU A 494 -8.08 9.30 -18.81
C GLU A 494 -7.15 9.09 -17.60
N THR A 495 -6.31 10.07 -17.33
CA THR A 495 -5.31 10.01 -16.25
C THR A 495 -5.30 11.32 -15.48
N MET A 496 -5.46 11.27 -14.15
CA MET A 496 -5.25 12.43 -13.30
C MET A 496 -3.75 12.67 -13.13
N TYR A 497 -3.29 13.79 -13.63
CA TYR A 497 -1.90 14.22 -13.60
C TYR A 497 -1.69 15.13 -12.38
N PHE A 498 -0.96 14.64 -11.38
CA PHE A 498 -0.62 15.37 -10.17
C PHE A 498 0.72 16.09 -10.33
N ASP A 499 0.68 17.41 -10.26
CA ASP A 499 1.83 18.32 -10.35
C ASP A 499 1.49 19.61 -9.60
N ASN A 500 2.29 20.68 -9.75
CA ASN A 500 1.95 22.01 -9.25
C ASN A 500 0.58 22.51 -9.77
N GLU A 501 0.18 22.11 -10.98
CA GLU A 501 -1.15 22.27 -11.53
C GLU A 501 -1.75 20.90 -11.86
N ASN A 502 -2.74 20.48 -11.08
CA ASN A 502 -3.40 19.20 -11.30
C ASN A 502 -4.32 19.27 -12.51
N ARG A 503 -4.25 18.29 -13.41
CA ARG A 503 -5.05 18.26 -14.63
C ARG A 503 -5.46 16.85 -15.02
N LEU A 504 -6.62 16.71 -15.64
CA LEU A 504 -6.98 15.47 -16.34
C LEU A 504 -6.34 15.48 -17.72
N VAL A 505 -5.56 14.46 -18.04
CA VAL A 505 -4.90 14.29 -19.33
C VAL A 505 -5.46 13.06 -20.05
N PHE A 506 -5.32 13.06 -21.40
CA PHE A 506 -5.87 12.04 -22.26
C PHE A 506 -4.76 11.46 -23.14
N ASN A 507 -4.55 10.14 -23.10
CA ASN A 507 -3.51 9.44 -23.86
C ASN A 507 -2.11 10.10 -23.78
N HIS A 508 -1.81 10.77 -22.66
CA HIS A 508 -0.71 11.72 -22.51
C HIS A 508 0.64 11.17 -22.99
N ASP A 509 1.04 10.02 -22.52
CA ASP A 509 2.31 9.36 -22.84
C ASP A 509 2.12 7.93 -23.34
N ARG A 510 0.92 7.58 -23.75
CA ARG A 510 0.54 6.20 -24.10
C ARG A 510 1.41 5.61 -25.19
N ASP A 511 1.62 6.35 -26.29
CA ASP A 511 2.42 5.88 -27.42
C ASP A 511 3.88 5.66 -27.02
N LEU A 512 4.43 6.52 -26.16
CA LEU A 512 5.76 6.37 -25.59
C LEU A 512 5.83 5.12 -24.70
N MET A 513 4.84 4.90 -23.82
CA MET A 513 4.79 3.73 -22.93
C MET A 513 4.59 2.42 -23.69
N HIS A 514 3.87 2.42 -24.79
CA HIS A 514 3.78 1.26 -25.68
C HIS A 514 5.07 1.01 -26.48
N PHE A 515 5.80 2.07 -26.83
CA PHE A 515 7.10 1.96 -27.50
C PHE A 515 8.18 1.39 -26.57
N ILE A 516 8.19 1.83 -25.31
CA ILE A 516 9.10 1.30 -24.29
C ILE A 516 8.75 -0.17 -24.03
N LYS A 517 9.66 -1.06 -24.43
CA LYS A 517 9.51 -2.48 -24.08
C LYS A 517 9.87 -2.64 -22.62
N PRO A 518 9.01 -3.28 -21.81
CA PRO A 518 9.38 -3.64 -20.45
C PRO A 518 10.67 -4.46 -20.48
N LEU A 519 11.57 -4.17 -19.55
CA LEU A 519 12.72 -5.03 -19.30
C LEU A 519 12.20 -6.40 -18.84
N ASN A 520 12.30 -7.42 -19.69
CA ASN A 520 11.91 -8.79 -19.39
C ASN A 520 12.85 -9.40 -18.37
#